data_aa1f7fba9f55f827e1d51b297fea3c73
#
_entry.id   aa1f7fba9f55f827e1d51b297fea3c73
#
_cell.length_a   1.000
_cell.length_b   1.000
_cell.length_c   1.000
_cell.angle_alpha   90.00
_cell.angle_beta   90.00
_cell.angle_gamma   90.00
#
_symmetry.space_group_name_H-M   'P 1'
#
loop_
_entity.id
_entity.type
_entity.pdbx_description
1 polymer ?
#
loop_
_entity_poly.entity_id
_entity_poly.type
_entity_poly.pdbx_seq_one_letter_code
_entity_poly.pdbx_strand_id
1 'polypeptide(L)'
;MHETDKDISSKSFISGRLQHVPVDPKAEFKRTTLAAGAILWRGNPAAPEVALIHRPHYDDWSLPKGKVDPGESLPATVARELWEETGYKVKLGKLVGKVTYPVQGRTKVVYYWLAQVLSGEFTPNEEADELVWMPIDQARERVTYQLDEDVLDKAAKRLQLIPDALVLYVRHARAHNRKNWSGDDNLRP
;
A
#
# COMPACT_ATOMS: atom_id res chain seq x y z
N MET A 1 29.22 -18.26 23.35
CA MET A 1 29.79 -17.19 22.47
C MET A 1 28.71 -16.78 21.52
N HIS A 2 28.07 -15.62 21.78
CA HIS A 2 27.08 -15.02 20.90
C HIS A 2 27.84 -14.23 19.86
N GLU A 3 27.79 -14.72 18.65
CA GLU A 3 28.22 -13.95 17.48
C GLU A 3 27.14 -12.89 17.20
N THR A 4 27.51 -11.66 17.46
CA THR A 4 26.69 -10.48 17.24
C THR A 4 26.35 -10.36 15.76
N ASP A 5 25.07 -10.19 15.47
CA ASP A 5 24.52 -9.74 14.20
C ASP A 5 25.31 -8.51 13.73
N LYS A 6 26.33 -8.74 12.95
CA LYS A 6 27.09 -7.66 12.29
C LYS A 6 26.15 -7.06 11.24
N ASP A 7 25.88 -5.80 11.44
CA ASP A 7 25.21 -4.88 10.56
C ASP A 7 25.63 -5.08 9.09
N ILE A 8 24.78 -5.75 8.33
CA ILE A 8 24.99 -6.01 6.89
C ILE A 8 24.83 -4.72 6.07
N SER A 9 24.41 -3.62 6.72
CA SER A 9 24.10 -2.34 6.04
C SER A 9 25.31 -1.63 5.47
N SER A 10 26.51 -1.91 5.95
CA SER A 10 27.72 -1.15 5.61
C SER A 10 28.58 -1.75 4.47
N LYS A 11 28.22 -2.92 3.93
CA LYS A 11 28.99 -3.63 2.89
C LYS A 11 28.18 -4.19 1.73
N SER A 12 26.94 -3.74 1.50
CA SER A 12 26.22 -4.19 0.32
C SER A 12 26.70 -3.46 -0.93
N PHE A 13 27.19 -4.23 -1.90
CA PHE A 13 27.55 -3.73 -3.24
C PHE A 13 26.32 -3.29 -4.07
N ILE A 14 25.13 -3.41 -3.49
CA ILE A 14 23.86 -3.04 -4.12
C ILE A 14 23.33 -1.79 -3.42
N SER A 15 23.42 -0.66 -4.10
CA SER A 15 22.73 0.55 -3.68
C SER A 15 21.25 0.42 -4.01
N GLY A 16 20.40 0.36 -2.98
CA GLY A 16 18.96 0.23 -3.16
C GLY A 16 18.19 0.84 -1.99
N ARG A 17 16.91 1.11 -2.21
CA ARG A 17 15.99 1.53 -1.14
C ARG A 17 15.27 0.32 -0.59
N LEU A 18 15.51 0.02 0.68
CA LEU A 18 14.72 -0.96 1.41
C LEU A 18 13.32 -0.41 1.67
N GLN A 19 12.33 -1.26 1.46
CA GLN A 19 10.95 -1.00 1.82
C GLN A 19 10.56 -1.98 2.91
N HIS A 20 10.08 -1.47 4.03
CA HIS A 20 9.54 -2.27 5.11
C HIS A 20 8.01 -2.19 5.11
N VAL A 21 7.36 -3.33 4.97
CA VAL A 21 5.90 -3.47 5.13
C VAL A 21 5.66 -4.04 6.52
N PRO A 22 4.90 -3.35 7.39
CA PRO A 22 4.63 -3.84 8.74
C PRO A 22 3.91 -5.19 8.72
N VAL A 23 4.37 -6.12 9.54
CA VAL A 23 3.74 -7.43 9.72
C VAL A 23 2.53 -7.31 10.66
N ASP A 24 2.66 -6.51 11.73
CA ASP A 24 1.57 -6.20 12.66
C ASP A 24 1.46 -4.69 12.88
N PRO A 25 0.83 -3.97 11.94
CA PRO A 25 0.72 -2.52 12.05
C PRO A 25 -0.22 -2.07 13.20
N LYS A 26 -1.04 -2.96 13.76
CA LYS A 26 -1.92 -2.64 14.90
C LYS A 26 -1.12 -2.39 16.17
N ALA A 27 0.06 -2.98 16.31
CA ALA A 27 0.93 -2.81 17.47
C ALA A 27 1.47 -1.38 17.59
N GLU A 28 1.52 -0.62 16.47
CA GLU A 28 2.03 0.76 16.47
C GLU A 28 1.07 1.79 17.09
N PHE A 29 -0.24 1.48 17.16
CA PHE A 29 -1.27 2.47 17.52
C PHE A 29 -2.33 1.85 18.43
N LYS A 30 -2.75 2.61 19.46
CA LYS A 30 -3.86 2.21 20.33
C LYS A 30 -5.21 2.55 19.66
N ARG A 31 -6.22 1.67 19.81
CA ARG A 31 -7.56 1.83 19.25
C ARG A 31 -7.55 2.18 17.75
N THR A 32 -6.85 1.39 16.97
CA THR A 32 -6.60 1.65 15.57
C THR A 32 -7.67 1.06 14.67
N THR A 33 -8.07 1.80 13.65
CA THR A 33 -8.72 1.29 12.45
C THR A 33 -7.68 1.29 11.33
N LEU A 34 -7.31 0.10 10.86
CA LEU A 34 -6.40 -0.05 9.73
C LEU A 34 -7.16 0.01 8.42
N ALA A 35 -6.53 0.67 7.44
CA ALA A 35 -6.97 0.70 6.06
C ALA A 35 -5.76 0.62 5.12
N ALA A 36 -6.02 0.20 3.90
CA ALA A 36 -5.01 0.19 2.86
C ALA A 36 -5.62 0.66 1.53
N GLY A 37 -4.84 1.36 0.73
CA GLY A 37 -5.27 1.89 -0.53
C GLY A 37 -4.10 2.10 -1.48
N ALA A 38 -4.37 2.71 -2.62
CA ALA A 38 -3.32 2.97 -3.58
C ALA A 38 -3.52 4.25 -4.39
N ILE A 39 -2.40 4.72 -4.93
CA ILE A 39 -2.37 5.60 -6.06
C ILE A 39 -2.46 4.70 -7.29
N LEU A 40 -3.67 4.55 -7.82
CA LEU A 40 -3.94 3.81 -9.04
C LEU A 40 -3.44 4.64 -10.21
N TRP A 41 -2.57 4.08 -11.04
CA TRP A 41 -1.95 4.81 -12.13
C TRP A 41 -1.85 3.99 -13.42
N ARG A 42 -1.76 4.72 -14.56
CA ARG A 42 -1.60 4.15 -15.89
C ARG A 42 -0.72 5.03 -16.77
N GLY A 43 -0.37 4.54 -17.95
CA GLY A 43 0.41 5.28 -18.95
C GLY A 43 1.92 5.25 -18.70
N ASN A 44 2.59 6.30 -19.14
CA ASN A 44 4.04 6.42 -19.02
C ASN A 44 4.40 6.88 -17.59
N PRO A 45 5.33 6.20 -16.91
CA PRO A 45 5.79 6.60 -15.58
C PRO A 45 6.39 8.02 -15.49
N ALA A 46 6.92 8.52 -16.58
CA ALA A 46 7.44 9.90 -16.63
C ALA A 46 6.32 10.96 -16.72
N ALA A 47 5.12 10.55 -17.15
CA ALA A 47 3.93 11.40 -17.23
C ALA A 47 2.68 10.53 -16.91
N PRO A 48 2.54 10.07 -15.67
CA PRO A 48 1.48 9.16 -15.29
C PRO A 48 0.14 9.88 -15.18
N GLU A 49 -0.92 9.20 -15.60
CA GLU A 49 -2.27 9.53 -15.16
C GLU A 49 -2.59 8.73 -13.90
N VAL A 50 -3.18 9.37 -12.92
CA VAL A 50 -3.67 8.77 -11.69
C VAL A 50 -5.18 8.84 -11.61
N ALA A 51 -5.80 7.86 -10.95
CA ALA A 51 -7.25 7.84 -10.74
C ALA A 51 -7.60 8.45 -9.38
N LEU A 52 -8.61 9.29 -9.40
CA LEU A 52 -9.36 9.71 -8.21
C LEU A 52 -10.79 9.17 -8.31
N ILE A 53 -11.36 8.80 -7.17
CA ILE A 53 -12.75 8.44 -7.04
C ILE A 53 -13.54 9.53 -6.34
N HIS A 54 -14.76 9.79 -6.81
CA HIS A 54 -15.76 10.55 -6.06
C HIS A 54 -16.54 9.60 -5.17
N ARG A 55 -16.66 9.94 -3.88
CA ARG A 55 -17.41 9.14 -2.91
C ARG A 55 -18.72 9.84 -2.56
N PRO A 56 -19.87 9.35 -3.06
CA PRO A 56 -21.14 10.07 -2.94
C PRO A 56 -21.59 10.27 -1.49
N HIS A 57 -21.25 9.33 -0.60
CA HIS A 57 -21.61 9.42 0.82
C HIS A 57 -20.90 10.60 1.54
N TYR A 58 -19.73 11.00 1.09
CA TYR A 58 -18.92 12.07 1.68
C TYR A 58 -18.89 13.33 0.82
N ASP A 59 -19.34 13.23 -0.43
CA ASP A 59 -19.25 14.29 -1.45
C ASP A 59 -17.82 14.81 -1.57
N ASP A 60 -16.85 13.87 -1.71
CA ASP A 60 -15.41 14.17 -1.76
C ASP A 60 -14.68 13.41 -2.86
N TRP A 61 -13.54 13.95 -3.26
CA TRP A 61 -12.58 13.32 -4.16
C TRP A 61 -11.40 12.76 -3.37
N SER A 62 -11.13 11.49 -3.52
CA SER A 62 -10.14 10.78 -2.71
C SER A 62 -9.41 9.70 -3.51
N LEU A 63 -8.32 9.21 -2.93
CA LEU A 63 -7.64 8.01 -3.39
C LEU A 63 -8.43 6.77 -2.95
N PRO A 64 -8.55 5.72 -3.80
CA PRO A 64 -9.25 4.49 -3.45
C PRO A 64 -8.57 3.76 -2.27
N LYS A 65 -9.37 3.34 -1.29
CA LYS A 65 -8.89 2.74 -0.03
C LYS A 65 -10.04 2.18 0.79
N GLY A 66 -9.78 1.10 1.49
CA GLY A 66 -10.74 0.62 2.45
C GLY A 66 -10.14 -0.06 3.68
N LYS A 67 -10.98 -0.61 4.52
CA LYS A 67 -10.60 -1.21 5.81
C LYS A 67 -9.97 -2.58 5.60
N VAL A 68 -9.00 -2.90 6.45
CA VAL A 68 -8.40 -4.23 6.49
C VAL A 68 -9.37 -5.20 7.18
N ASP A 69 -9.73 -6.27 6.50
CA ASP A 69 -10.56 -7.32 7.04
C ASP A 69 -9.80 -8.25 8.01
N PRO A 70 -10.51 -8.94 8.91
CA PRO A 70 -9.88 -9.89 9.82
C PRO A 70 -9.07 -10.97 9.09
N GLY A 71 -7.78 -11.06 9.39
CA GLY A 71 -6.87 -12.03 8.78
C GLY A 71 -6.29 -11.61 7.42
N GLU A 72 -6.71 -10.47 6.89
CA GLU A 72 -6.19 -9.95 5.64
C GLU A 72 -4.85 -9.23 5.83
N SER A 73 -3.96 -9.34 4.85
CA SER A 73 -2.72 -8.55 4.81
C SER A 73 -2.97 -7.20 4.13
N LEU A 74 -2.18 -6.18 4.47
CA LEU A 74 -2.29 -4.87 3.83
C LEU A 74 -2.24 -4.91 2.29
N PRO A 75 -1.31 -5.65 1.64
CA PRO A 75 -1.31 -5.78 0.18
C PRO A 75 -2.56 -6.46 -0.40
N ALA A 76 -3.11 -7.47 0.31
CA ALA A 76 -4.35 -8.12 -0.11
C ALA A 76 -5.54 -7.16 -0.04
N THR A 77 -5.64 -6.38 1.06
CA THR A 77 -6.63 -5.31 1.19
C THR A 77 -6.56 -4.33 0.03
N VAL A 78 -5.35 -3.86 -0.35
CA VAL A 78 -5.21 -2.95 -1.50
C VAL A 78 -5.80 -3.54 -2.77
N ALA A 79 -5.47 -4.80 -3.06
CA ALA A 79 -5.94 -5.45 -4.29
C ALA A 79 -7.47 -5.64 -4.30
N ARG A 80 -8.07 -5.99 -3.15
CA ARG A 80 -9.51 -6.14 -2.99
C ARG A 80 -10.22 -4.80 -3.11
N GLU A 81 -9.81 -3.80 -2.34
CA GLU A 81 -10.44 -2.47 -2.32
C GLU A 81 -10.37 -1.78 -3.70
N LEU A 82 -9.23 -1.88 -4.38
CA LEU A 82 -9.13 -1.35 -5.74
C LEU A 82 -10.08 -2.06 -6.71
N TRP A 83 -10.25 -3.37 -6.55
CA TRP A 83 -11.22 -4.11 -7.36
C TRP A 83 -12.66 -3.69 -7.04
N GLU A 84 -13.02 -3.59 -5.77
CA GLU A 84 -14.37 -3.25 -5.31
C GLU A 84 -14.75 -1.81 -5.67
N GLU A 85 -13.89 -0.83 -5.36
CA GLU A 85 -14.17 0.58 -5.60
C GLU A 85 -13.99 0.99 -7.08
N THR A 86 -13.09 0.34 -7.83
CA THR A 86 -12.70 0.83 -9.16
C THR A 86 -12.85 -0.15 -10.31
N GLY A 87 -13.05 -1.45 -10.05
CA GLY A 87 -13.14 -2.48 -11.10
C GLY A 87 -11.80 -2.82 -11.78
N TYR A 88 -10.67 -2.27 -11.32
CA TYR A 88 -9.36 -2.51 -11.93
C TYR A 88 -8.57 -3.62 -11.22
N LYS A 89 -7.98 -4.52 -12.04
CA LYS A 89 -6.91 -5.43 -11.62
C LYS A 89 -5.57 -4.71 -11.75
N VAL A 90 -4.72 -4.88 -10.75
CA VAL A 90 -3.51 -4.07 -10.63
C VAL A 90 -2.25 -4.89 -10.42
N LYS A 91 -1.13 -4.35 -10.86
CA LYS A 91 0.20 -4.74 -10.42
C LYS A 91 0.59 -3.84 -9.24
N LEU A 92 0.64 -4.42 -8.06
CA LEU A 92 1.04 -3.70 -6.87
C LEU A 92 2.54 -3.38 -6.92
N GLY A 93 2.86 -2.12 -6.72
CA GLY A 93 4.21 -1.59 -6.74
C GLY A 93 4.74 -1.30 -5.33
N LYS A 94 5.46 -0.19 -5.18
CA LYS A 94 6.07 0.21 -3.91
C LYS A 94 5.06 0.80 -2.93
N LEU A 95 5.28 0.56 -1.63
CA LEU A 95 4.63 1.32 -0.55
C LEU A 95 5.06 2.78 -0.64
N VAL A 96 4.09 3.68 -0.77
CA VAL A 96 4.33 5.13 -0.80
C VAL A 96 4.53 5.67 0.60
N GLY A 97 3.69 5.24 1.52
CA GLY A 97 3.75 5.65 2.91
C GLY A 97 2.45 5.36 3.65
N LYS A 98 2.32 5.95 4.83
CA LYS A 98 1.09 5.92 5.60
C LYS A 98 0.65 7.34 5.98
N VAL A 99 -0.66 7.51 6.14
CA VAL A 99 -1.28 8.67 6.75
C VAL A 99 -2.04 8.25 8.00
N THR A 100 -2.16 9.15 8.96
CA THR A 100 -2.78 8.87 10.25
C THR A 100 -3.65 10.05 10.65
N TYR A 101 -4.89 9.78 10.99
CA TYR A 101 -5.83 10.83 11.41
C TYR A 101 -6.90 10.29 12.37
N PRO A 102 -7.47 11.16 13.24
CA PRO A 102 -8.53 10.76 14.16
C PRO A 102 -9.88 10.61 13.43
N VAL A 103 -10.60 9.54 13.75
CA VAL A 103 -11.98 9.30 13.30
C VAL A 103 -12.78 8.67 14.43
N GLN A 104 -13.87 9.32 14.87
CA GLN A 104 -14.81 8.78 15.86
C GLN A 104 -14.12 8.22 17.13
N GLY A 105 -13.17 8.96 17.68
CA GLY A 105 -12.43 8.57 18.88
C GLY A 105 -11.43 7.43 18.71
N ARG A 106 -11.14 7.05 17.47
CA ARG A 106 -10.11 6.06 17.07
C ARG A 106 -9.07 6.72 16.17
N THR A 107 -7.92 6.08 16.05
CA THR A 107 -6.90 6.48 15.08
C THR A 107 -7.09 5.66 13.81
N LYS A 108 -7.38 6.31 12.68
CA LYS A 108 -7.35 5.65 11.38
C LYS A 108 -5.94 5.75 10.81
N VAL A 109 -5.40 4.62 10.38
CA VAL A 109 -4.09 4.52 9.72
C VAL A 109 -4.31 3.92 8.36
N VAL A 110 -3.94 4.65 7.32
CA VAL A 110 -4.08 4.20 5.92
C VAL A 110 -2.69 4.05 5.31
N TYR A 111 -2.40 2.87 4.81
CA TYR A 111 -1.18 2.57 4.06
C TYR A 111 -1.46 2.66 2.57
N TYR A 112 -0.63 3.40 1.82
CA TYR A 112 -0.81 3.61 0.38
C TYR A 112 0.32 3.02 -0.44
N TRP A 113 -0.04 2.31 -1.52
CA TRP A 113 0.88 1.75 -2.52
C TRP A 113 0.76 2.47 -3.84
N LEU A 114 1.78 2.35 -4.69
CA LEU A 114 1.61 2.54 -6.14
C LEU A 114 0.96 1.28 -6.70
N ALA A 115 -0.07 1.44 -7.54
CA ALA A 115 -0.75 0.34 -8.19
C ALA A 115 -0.93 0.65 -9.69
N GLN A 116 -0.25 -0.12 -10.53
CA GLN A 116 -0.36 0.01 -11.97
C GLN A 116 -1.56 -0.77 -12.49
N VAL A 117 -2.38 -0.15 -13.31
CA VAL A 117 -3.50 -0.83 -13.98
C VAL A 117 -2.97 -1.92 -14.90
N LEU A 118 -3.56 -3.13 -14.79
CA LEU A 118 -3.33 -4.24 -15.71
C LEU A 118 -4.52 -4.43 -16.65
N SER A 119 -5.74 -4.41 -16.10
CA SER A 119 -6.99 -4.62 -16.84
C SER A 119 -8.19 -4.20 -16.00
N GLY A 120 -9.37 -4.20 -16.61
CA GLY A 120 -10.63 -3.83 -15.97
C GLY A 120 -11.16 -2.51 -16.48
N GLU A 121 -12.31 -2.14 -15.99
CA GLU A 121 -12.99 -0.88 -16.27
C GLU A 121 -13.80 -0.46 -15.06
N PHE A 122 -13.96 0.83 -14.90
CA PHE A 122 -14.77 1.38 -13.81
C PHE A 122 -16.26 1.28 -14.14
N THR A 123 -17.02 0.85 -13.15
CA THR A 123 -18.48 0.93 -13.15
C THR A 123 -18.91 1.61 -11.86
N PRO A 124 -19.77 2.65 -11.92
CA PRO A 124 -20.27 3.32 -10.72
C PRO A 124 -20.90 2.33 -9.74
N ASN A 125 -20.63 2.54 -8.45
CA ASN A 125 -21.11 1.71 -7.35
C ASN A 125 -21.45 2.56 -6.12
N GLU A 126 -21.85 1.94 -5.02
CA GLU A 126 -22.26 2.66 -3.80
C GLU A 126 -21.09 3.39 -3.10
N GLU A 127 -19.87 2.94 -3.30
CA GLU A 127 -18.67 3.54 -2.69
C GLU A 127 -18.03 4.62 -3.57
N ALA A 128 -18.15 4.48 -4.91
CA ALA A 128 -17.63 5.41 -5.90
C ALA A 128 -18.60 5.55 -7.07
N ASP A 129 -19.19 6.73 -7.24
CA ASP A 129 -20.10 7.02 -8.35
C ASP A 129 -19.38 7.61 -9.57
N GLU A 130 -18.20 8.20 -9.38
CA GLU A 130 -17.33 8.71 -10.44
C GLU A 130 -15.88 8.27 -10.24
N LEU A 131 -15.19 8.01 -11.37
CA LEU A 131 -13.74 7.85 -11.41
C LEU A 131 -13.18 8.70 -12.55
N VAL A 132 -12.18 9.50 -12.23
CA VAL A 132 -11.50 10.36 -13.21
C VAL A 132 -10.02 10.03 -13.28
N TRP A 133 -9.51 10.06 -14.52
CA TRP A 133 -8.09 9.94 -14.80
C TRP A 133 -7.50 11.30 -15.14
N MET A 134 -6.42 11.66 -14.51
CA MET A 134 -5.75 12.94 -14.76
C MET A 134 -4.26 12.87 -14.44
N PRO A 135 -3.45 13.82 -14.99
CA PRO A 135 -2.06 14.00 -14.57
C PRO A 135 -1.96 14.19 -13.05
N ILE A 136 -0.90 13.64 -12.46
CA ILE A 136 -0.74 13.62 -10.99
C ILE A 136 -0.76 15.03 -10.36
N ASP A 137 -0.26 16.04 -11.08
CA ASP A 137 -0.28 17.43 -10.61
C ASP A 137 -1.71 17.99 -10.52
N GLN A 138 -2.57 17.66 -11.48
CA GLN A 138 -3.99 18.04 -11.44
C GLN A 138 -4.75 17.26 -10.35
N ALA A 139 -4.39 16.00 -10.14
CA ALA A 139 -4.98 15.20 -9.08
C ALA A 139 -4.71 15.78 -7.69
N ARG A 140 -3.53 16.37 -7.47
CA ARG A 140 -3.17 17.06 -6.22
C ARG A 140 -4.08 18.26 -5.93
N GLU A 141 -4.45 19.00 -6.96
CA GLU A 141 -5.35 20.15 -6.84
C GLU A 141 -6.82 19.74 -6.64
N ARG A 142 -7.17 18.51 -7.08
CA ARG A 142 -8.56 18.02 -7.06
C ARG A 142 -8.92 17.25 -5.80
N VAL A 143 -7.98 16.59 -5.14
CA VAL A 143 -8.29 15.84 -3.90
C VAL A 143 -8.81 16.76 -2.81
N THR A 144 -9.81 16.28 -2.07
CA THR A 144 -10.47 17.08 -1.03
C THR A 144 -9.61 17.28 0.21
N TYR A 145 -8.71 16.32 0.50
CA TYR A 145 -7.97 16.31 1.75
C TYR A 145 -6.47 16.53 1.53
N GLN A 146 -5.87 17.41 2.33
CA GLN A 146 -4.43 17.67 2.33
C GLN A 146 -3.59 16.40 2.53
N LEU A 147 -4.09 15.44 3.30
CA LEU A 147 -3.37 14.17 3.50
C LEU A 147 -3.26 13.35 2.20
N ASP A 148 -4.25 13.41 1.32
CA ASP A 148 -4.20 12.74 0.02
C ASP A 148 -3.25 13.48 -0.95
N GLU A 149 -3.19 14.81 -0.87
CA GLU A 149 -2.19 15.62 -1.59
C GLU A 149 -0.77 15.24 -1.18
N ASP A 150 -0.49 15.13 0.14
CA ASP A 150 0.81 14.69 0.66
C ASP A 150 1.21 13.28 0.17
N VAL A 151 0.22 12.39 -0.01
CA VAL A 151 0.43 11.04 -0.56
C VAL A 151 0.78 11.13 -2.04
N LEU A 152 0.07 11.96 -2.82
CA LEU A 152 0.34 12.17 -4.25
C LEU A 152 1.73 12.77 -4.48
N ASP A 153 2.18 13.70 -3.63
CA ASP A 153 3.55 14.25 -3.66
C ASP A 153 4.61 13.17 -3.51
N LYS A 154 4.41 12.29 -2.55
CA LYS A 154 5.31 11.15 -2.33
C LYS A 154 5.28 10.17 -3.49
N ALA A 155 4.08 9.95 -4.07
CA ALA A 155 3.89 9.08 -5.23
C ALA A 155 4.60 9.61 -6.47
N ALA A 156 4.47 10.91 -6.78
CA ALA A 156 5.15 11.56 -7.90
C ALA A 156 6.66 11.34 -7.85
N LYS A 157 7.27 11.56 -6.67
CA LYS A 157 8.71 11.32 -6.45
C LYS A 157 9.10 9.85 -6.61
N ARG A 158 8.19 8.91 -6.29
CA ARG A 158 8.47 7.47 -6.41
C ARG A 158 8.29 6.94 -7.82
N LEU A 159 7.35 7.50 -8.58
CA LEU A 159 7.13 7.17 -9.99
C LEU A 159 8.31 7.57 -10.87
N GLN A 160 9.00 8.66 -10.54
CA GLN A 160 10.23 9.08 -11.23
C GLN A 160 11.45 8.15 -10.96
N LEU A 161 11.36 7.32 -9.90
CA LEU A 161 12.42 6.41 -9.47
C LEU A 161 12.09 4.97 -9.83
N ILE A 162 11.67 4.71 -11.06
CA ILE A 162 11.41 3.32 -11.49
C ILE A 162 12.75 2.60 -11.56
N PRO A 163 12.94 1.55 -10.78
CA PRO A 163 14.15 0.77 -10.84
C PRO A 163 14.17 -0.08 -12.11
N ASP A 164 15.33 -0.23 -12.73
CA ASP A 164 15.55 -1.14 -13.86
C ASP A 164 15.32 -2.61 -13.47
N ALA A 165 15.42 -2.91 -12.18
CA ALA A 165 15.17 -4.24 -11.62
C ALA A 165 14.56 -4.18 -10.22
N LEU A 166 13.70 -5.16 -9.92
CA LEU A 166 13.20 -5.44 -8.58
C LEU A 166 13.80 -6.76 -8.08
N VAL A 167 14.58 -6.69 -7.01
CA VAL A 167 15.07 -7.88 -6.32
C VAL A 167 14.19 -8.13 -5.10
N LEU A 168 13.50 -9.27 -5.07
CA LEU A 168 12.72 -9.71 -3.93
C LEU A 168 13.58 -10.68 -3.10
N TYR A 169 14.00 -10.22 -1.91
CA TYR A 169 14.68 -11.08 -0.97
C TYR A 169 13.66 -11.64 0.03
N VAL A 170 13.42 -12.93 -0.03
CA VAL A 170 12.47 -13.63 0.86
C VAL A 170 13.26 -14.43 1.88
N ARG A 171 13.07 -14.11 3.17
CA ARG A 171 13.58 -14.89 4.28
C ARG A 171 12.40 -15.66 4.90
N HIS A 172 12.59 -16.92 5.21
CA HIS A 172 11.60 -17.70 5.96
C HIS A 172 11.34 -17.08 7.33
N ALA A 173 10.13 -17.23 7.83
CA ALA A 173 9.79 -16.87 9.20
C ALA A 173 10.59 -17.70 10.20
N ARG A 174 10.66 -17.23 11.45
CA ARG A 174 11.22 -18.01 12.54
C ARG A 174 10.35 -19.26 12.75
N ALA A 175 10.86 -20.43 12.42
CA ALA A 175 10.16 -21.68 12.69
C ALA A 175 9.97 -21.89 14.21
N HIS A 176 8.90 -22.55 14.60
CA HIS A 176 8.70 -22.98 15.98
C HIS A 176 9.93 -23.73 16.53
N ASN A 177 10.20 -23.58 17.81
CA ASN A 177 11.30 -24.27 18.45
C ASN A 177 11.07 -25.80 18.31
N ARG A 178 12.10 -26.51 17.86
CA ARG A 178 12.06 -27.96 17.65
C ARG A 178 11.58 -28.75 18.91
N LYS A 179 11.88 -28.23 20.08
CA LYS A 179 11.45 -28.85 21.36
C LYS A 179 9.93 -28.79 21.57
N ASN A 180 9.24 -27.86 20.91
CA ASN A 180 7.81 -27.63 21.05
C ASN A 180 7.01 -28.10 19.81
N TRP A 181 7.66 -28.81 18.87
CA TRP A 181 7.07 -29.33 17.67
C TRP A 181 7.09 -30.83 17.63
N SER A 182 5.91 -31.46 17.50
CA SER A 182 5.75 -32.92 17.47
C SER A 182 5.39 -33.47 16.08
N GLY A 183 5.30 -32.61 15.08
CA GLY A 183 5.00 -32.99 13.70
C GLY A 183 6.24 -33.19 12.82
N ASP A 184 6.02 -33.35 11.51
CA ASP A 184 7.09 -33.41 10.51
C ASP A 184 7.86 -32.08 10.50
N ASP A 185 9.19 -32.14 10.61
CA ASP A 185 10.08 -30.98 10.61
C ASP A 185 9.96 -30.13 9.33
N ASN A 186 9.60 -30.76 8.19
CA ASN A 186 9.41 -30.05 6.93
C ASN A 186 8.12 -29.22 6.90
N LEU A 187 7.17 -29.52 7.78
CA LEU A 187 5.88 -28.82 7.90
C LEU A 187 5.85 -27.86 9.11
N ARG A 188 6.96 -27.68 9.81
CA ARG A 188 7.05 -26.83 10.99
C ARG A 188 6.85 -25.35 10.60
N PRO A 189 5.81 -24.68 11.15
CA PRO A 189 5.49 -23.28 10.88
C PRO A 189 6.52 -22.32 11.45
#